data_7a660eeb47203557b08b7e039da903b9
#
_entry.id   7a660eeb47203557b08b7e039da903b9
#
_cell.length_a   1.000
_cell.length_b   1.000
_cell.length_c   1.000
_cell.angle_alpha   90.00
_cell.angle_beta   90.00
_cell.angle_gamma   90.00
#
_symmetry.space_group_name_H-M   'P 1'
#
loop_
_entity.id
_entity.type
_entity.pdbx_description
1 polymer ?
#
loop_
_entity_poly.entity_id
_entity_poly.type
_entity_poly.pdbx_seq_one_letter_code
_entity_poly.pdbx_strand_id
1 'polypeptide(L)'
;MKMALDVEKEIAGLKAQAEARPGAKRKLSMVVFSGDLDKHIASMIIATGAAAMGMEVVVFYTFWGTAALRDPSKRVGGKNLVEKMFGMMLPRGRDMTKLSKMNMAGAGTAMIKAVMKKKNVASLGEMFDLAGQLGVKIIICEMSMDLMGFKFEEMIDYPGLSIGGVATFLADAGESAVQLFI
;
A
#
# COMPACT_ATOMS: atom_id res chain seq x y z
N MET A 1 15.47 22.76 12.31
CA MET A 1 14.74 23.95 11.84
C MET A 1 15.05 24.28 10.37
N LYS A 2 16.31 24.32 9.92
CA LYS A 2 16.67 24.62 8.51
C LYS A 2 16.13 23.59 7.51
N MET A 3 16.23 22.29 7.81
CA MET A 3 15.78 21.19 6.95
C MET A 3 14.24 21.15 6.76
N ALA A 4 13.45 21.52 7.77
CA ALA A 4 12.00 21.61 7.64
C ALA A 4 11.56 22.75 6.72
N LEU A 5 12.26 23.89 6.79
CA LEU A 5 12.00 25.07 5.93
C LEU A 5 12.34 24.80 4.47
N ASP A 6 13.39 23.99 4.22
CA ASP A 6 13.80 23.61 2.87
C ASP A 6 12.78 22.64 2.25
N VAL A 7 12.26 21.70 3.04
CA VAL A 7 11.21 20.76 2.62
C VAL A 7 9.90 21.51 2.32
N GLU A 8 9.50 22.46 3.15
CA GLU A 8 8.30 23.27 2.90
C GLU A 8 8.39 24.09 1.61
N LYS A 9 9.55 24.68 1.33
CA LYS A 9 9.80 25.40 0.07
C LYS A 9 9.77 24.49 -1.13
N GLU A 10 10.34 23.29 -1.01
CA GLU A 10 10.34 22.28 -2.08
C GLU A 10 8.91 21.80 -2.37
N ILE A 11 8.12 21.51 -1.33
CA ILE A 11 6.70 21.15 -1.46
C ILE A 11 5.90 22.30 -2.10
N ALA A 12 6.14 23.55 -1.71
CA ALA A 12 5.48 24.70 -2.31
C ALA A 12 5.84 24.86 -3.78
N GLY A 13 7.10 24.66 -4.14
CA GLY A 13 7.57 24.70 -5.53
C GLY A 13 6.95 23.59 -6.39
N LEU A 14 6.87 22.36 -5.85
CA LEU A 14 6.24 21.24 -6.52
C LEU A 14 4.71 21.43 -6.69
N LYS A 15 4.04 22.01 -5.70
CA LYS A 15 2.63 22.39 -5.79
C LYS A 15 2.39 23.43 -6.90
N ALA A 16 3.21 24.47 -6.96
CA ALA A 16 3.13 25.50 -8.00
C ALA A 16 3.37 24.93 -9.41
N GLN A 17 4.33 24.00 -9.56
CA GLN A 17 4.56 23.30 -10.84
C GLN A 17 3.40 22.38 -11.23
N ALA A 18 2.76 21.74 -10.26
CA ALA A 18 1.59 20.91 -10.48
C ALA A 18 0.35 21.76 -10.88
N GLU A 19 0.23 22.96 -10.32
CA GLU A 19 -0.82 23.95 -10.67
C GLU A 19 -0.65 24.56 -12.06
N ALA A 20 0.59 24.65 -12.53
CA ALA A 20 0.93 25.18 -13.85
C ALA A 20 0.62 24.24 -15.03
N ARG A 21 0.09 23.04 -14.78
CA ARG A 21 -0.37 22.10 -15.82
C ARG A 21 -1.89 22.07 -15.87
N PRO A 22 -2.55 23.04 -16.57
CA PRO A 22 -3.99 23.06 -16.70
C PRO A 22 -4.45 21.84 -17.49
N GLY A 23 -5.37 21.06 -16.89
CA GLY A 23 -6.00 19.88 -17.51
C GLY A 23 -5.43 18.52 -17.11
N ALA A 24 -4.30 18.42 -16.40
CA ALA A 24 -3.87 17.16 -15.83
C ALA A 24 -4.73 16.84 -14.59
N LYS A 25 -5.52 15.78 -14.62
CA LYS A 25 -6.17 15.27 -13.41
C LYS A 25 -5.07 14.95 -12.39
N ARG A 26 -5.19 15.54 -11.20
CA ARG A 26 -4.26 15.30 -10.09
C ARG A 26 -4.56 13.95 -9.47
N LYS A 27 -4.24 12.88 -10.20
CA LYS A 27 -4.49 11.50 -9.76
C LYS A 27 -3.24 10.65 -9.92
N LEU A 28 -2.98 9.82 -8.95
CA LEU A 28 -1.98 8.76 -8.97
C LEU A 28 -2.67 7.42 -8.85
N SER A 29 -2.37 6.51 -9.77
CA SER A 29 -2.76 5.11 -9.69
C SER A 29 -1.54 4.22 -9.58
N MET A 30 -1.57 3.26 -8.67
CA MET A 30 -0.44 2.39 -8.37
C MET A 30 -0.88 0.95 -8.23
N VAL A 31 -0.16 0.03 -8.89
CA VAL A 31 -0.28 -1.42 -8.64
C VAL A 31 0.75 -1.81 -7.59
N VAL A 32 0.32 -2.50 -6.54
CA VAL A 32 1.20 -3.17 -5.57
C VAL A 32 1.06 -4.67 -5.76
N PHE A 33 2.04 -5.23 -6.44
CA PHE A 33 2.10 -6.66 -6.76
C PHE A 33 2.91 -7.45 -5.73
N SER A 34 4.00 -6.85 -5.25
CA SER A 34 4.93 -7.49 -4.33
C SER A 34 4.36 -7.61 -2.91
N GLY A 35 4.68 -8.72 -2.24
CA GLY A 35 4.38 -8.93 -0.81
C GLY A 35 5.49 -8.50 0.14
N ASP A 36 6.55 -7.85 -0.37
CA ASP A 36 7.73 -7.50 0.39
C ASP A 36 7.55 -6.21 1.21
N LEU A 37 8.09 -6.18 2.42
CA LEU A 37 7.99 -5.04 3.35
C LEU A 37 8.51 -3.73 2.75
N ASP A 38 9.68 -3.77 2.14
CA ASP A 38 10.32 -2.59 1.53
C ASP A 38 9.51 -2.04 0.35
N LYS A 39 8.84 -2.91 -0.40
CA LYS A 39 7.92 -2.51 -1.48
C LYS A 39 6.66 -1.85 -0.93
N HIS A 40 6.08 -2.43 0.11
CA HIS A 40 4.93 -1.81 0.78
C HIS A 40 5.27 -0.47 1.42
N ILE A 41 6.43 -0.34 2.08
CA ILE A 41 6.89 0.94 2.63
C ILE A 41 7.03 1.97 1.51
N ALA A 42 7.70 1.62 0.41
CA ALA A 42 7.85 2.52 -0.73
C ALA A 42 6.51 2.96 -1.32
N SER A 43 5.57 2.02 -1.52
CA SER A 43 4.24 2.32 -2.04
C SER A 43 3.45 3.25 -1.12
N MET A 44 3.49 3.03 0.20
CA MET A 44 2.78 3.88 1.15
C MET A 44 3.41 5.27 1.30
N ILE A 45 4.74 5.39 1.25
CA ILE A 45 5.42 6.71 1.24
C ILE A 45 4.98 7.51 0.01
N ILE A 46 4.96 6.88 -1.17
CA ILE A 46 4.53 7.54 -2.40
C ILE A 46 3.05 7.91 -2.33
N ALA A 47 2.20 6.99 -1.89
CA ALA A 47 0.76 7.21 -1.79
C ALA A 47 0.41 8.35 -0.82
N THR A 48 0.98 8.34 0.38
CA THR A 48 0.75 9.39 1.39
C THR A 48 1.34 10.73 0.96
N GLY A 49 2.53 10.73 0.34
CA GLY A 49 3.15 11.94 -0.22
C GLY A 49 2.29 12.56 -1.33
N ALA A 50 1.79 11.76 -2.27
CA ALA A 50 0.91 12.22 -3.33
C ALA A 50 -0.42 12.78 -2.78
N ALA A 51 -1.03 12.07 -1.82
CA ALA A 51 -2.26 12.54 -1.17
C ALA A 51 -2.04 13.85 -0.40
N ALA A 52 -0.92 13.99 0.32
CA ALA A 52 -0.55 15.24 1.00
C ALA A 52 -0.32 16.40 0.03
N MET A 53 0.08 16.12 -1.22
CA MET A 53 0.15 17.10 -2.30
C MET A 53 -1.21 17.42 -2.95
N GLY A 54 -2.30 16.85 -2.45
CA GLY A 54 -3.66 17.07 -2.96
C GLY A 54 -4.01 16.26 -4.20
N MET A 55 -3.30 15.16 -4.45
CA MET A 55 -3.65 14.21 -5.51
C MET A 55 -4.71 13.22 -5.02
N GLU A 56 -5.62 12.82 -5.89
CA GLU A 56 -6.40 11.61 -5.68
C GLU A 56 -5.48 10.40 -5.86
N VAL A 57 -5.51 9.46 -4.91
CA VAL A 57 -4.63 8.30 -4.93
C VAL A 57 -5.45 7.03 -4.89
N VAL A 58 -5.18 6.13 -5.86
CA VAL A 58 -5.76 4.79 -5.94
C VAL A 58 -4.64 3.77 -5.96
N VAL A 59 -4.68 2.84 -5.02
CA VAL A 59 -3.69 1.74 -4.91
C VAL A 59 -4.39 0.41 -5.14
N PHE A 60 -4.00 -0.28 -6.20
CA PHE A 60 -4.54 -1.58 -6.57
C PHE A 60 -3.62 -2.70 -6.07
N TYR A 61 -4.09 -3.43 -5.09
CA TYR A 61 -3.38 -4.57 -4.53
C TYR A 61 -3.72 -5.85 -5.27
N THR A 62 -2.71 -6.54 -5.75
CA THR A 62 -2.87 -7.79 -6.49
C THR A 62 -1.83 -8.82 -6.06
N PHE A 63 -2.07 -10.09 -6.33
CA PHE A 63 -1.19 -11.22 -6.02
C PHE A 63 -0.61 -11.14 -4.60
N TRP A 64 0.70 -11.17 -4.46
CA TRP A 64 1.42 -11.25 -3.18
C TRP A 64 1.18 -10.04 -2.29
N GLY A 65 0.94 -8.86 -2.91
CA GLY A 65 0.63 -7.63 -2.19
C GLY A 65 -0.64 -7.74 -1.36
N THR A 66 -1.64 -8.51 -1.83
CA THR A 66 -2.92 -8.68 -1.14
C THR A 66 -2.77 -9.26 0.27
N ALA A 67 -1.76 -10.09 0.51
CA ALA A 67 -1.52 -10.73 1.81
C ALA A 67 -1.23 -9.72 2.94
N ALA A 68 -0.67 -8.54 2.62
CA ALA A 68 -0.41 -7.47 3.59
C ALA A 68 -1.69 -6.80 4.11
N LEU A 69 -2.79 -6.89 3.37
CA LEU A 69 -4.08 -6.33 3.75
C LEU A 69 -4.91 -7.25 4.66
N ARG A 70 -4.43 -8.45 4.98
CA ARG A 70 -5.15 -9.36 5.88
C ARG A 70 -5.04 -8.87 7.32
N ASP A 71 -6.10 -9.08 8.08
CA ASP A 71 -6.13 -8.85 9.52
C ASP A 71 -5.84 -10.17 10.27
N PRO A 72 -4.76 -10.26 11.05
CA PRO A 72 -4.41 -11.47 11.77
C PRO A 72 -5.43 -11.85 12.85
N SER A 73 -6.26 -10.92 13.31
CA SER A 73 -7.32 -11.15 14.30
C SER A 73 -8.57 -11.79 13.71
N LYS A 74 -8.83 -11.55 12.40
CA LYS A 74 -10.03 -12.04 11.72
C LYS A 74 -9.82 -13.46 11.19
N ARG A 75 -10.74 -14.34 11.54
CA ARG A 75 -10.74 -15.74 11.07
C ARG A 75 -12.05 -16.06 10.37
N VAL A 76 -11.93 -16.54 9.14
CA VAL A 76 -13.07 -16.91 8.31
C VAL A 76 -13.06 -18.41 8.07
N GLY A 77 -14.21 -19.06 8.28
CA GLY A 77 -14.42 -20.48 8.02
C GLY A 77 -14.77 -20.78 6.56
N GLY A 78 -15.03 -22.07 6.27
CA GLY A 78 -15.54 -22.49 4.95
C GLY A 78 -14.50 -22.55 3.84
N LYS A 79 -13.20 -22.56 4.18
CA LYS A 79 -12.09 -22.68 3.22
C LYS A 79 -11.80 -24.14 2.90
N ASN A 80 -11.49 -24.41 1.63
CA ASN A 80 -10.99 -25.70 1.18
C ASN A 80 -9.53 -25.94 1.62
N LEU A 81 -8.97 -27.12 1.34
CA LEU A 81 -7.63 -27.50 1.78
C LEU A 81 -6.54 -26.59 1.17
N VAL A 82 -6.67 -26.26 -0.12
CA VAL A 82 -5.71 -25.43 -0.84
C VAL A 82 -5.74 -23.99 -0.33
N GLU A 83 -6.91 -23.43 -0.13
CA GLU A 83 -7.10 -22.10 0.46
C GLU A 83 -6.55 -22.00 1.89
N LYS A 84 -6.70 -23.05 2.69
CA LYS A 84 -6.08 -23.13 4.02
C LYS A 84 -4.57 -23.16 3.95
N MET A 85 -4.01 -23.89 2.99
CA MET A 85 -2.56 -23.96 2.78
C MET A 85 -2.00 -22.58 2.38
N PHE A 86 -2.56 -21.90 1.37
CA PHE A 86 -2.18 -20.54 1.03
C PHE A 86 -2.34 -19.58 2.20
N GLY A 87 -3.47 -19.68 2.92
CA GLY A 87 -3.73 -18.85 4.08
C GLY A 87 -2.72 -19.01 5.22
N MET A 88 -2.04 -20.18 5.31
CA MET A 88 -1.01 -20.47 6.31
C MET A 88 0.39 -20.09 5.81
N MET A 89 0.67 -20.27 4.53
CA MET A 89 2.00 -19.97 3.93
C MET A 89 2.24 -18.48 3.72
N LEU A 90 1.18 -17.72 3.40
CA LEU A 90 1.29 -16.30 3.13
C LEU A 90 1.21 -15.46 4.41
N PRO A 91 1.88 -14.30 4.44
CA PRO A 91 1.81 -13.38 5.57
C PRO A 91 0.35 -13.07 5.97
N ARG A 92 0.11 -12.98 7.26
CA ARG A 92 -1.17 -12.52 7.80
C ARG A 92 -1.04 -11.07 8.24
N GLY A 93 -1.12 -10.18 7.24
CA GLY A 93 -1.09 -8.75 7.48
C GLY A 93 0.28 -8.09 7.38
N ARG A 94 0.23 -6.79 7.46
CA ARG A 94 1.34 -5.86 7.26
C ARG A 94 2.54 -6.11 8.19
N ASP A 95 2.29 -6.55 9.43
CA ASP A 95 3.36 -6.77 10.41
C ASP A 95 4.18 -8.05 10.15
N MET A 96 3.64 -8.98 9.37
CA MET A 96 4.29 -10.23 9.01
C MET A 96 5.03 -10.17 7.66
N THR A 97 5.00 -9.04 6.96
CA THR A 97 5.75 -8.84 5.73
C THR A 97 7.26 -8.86 5.99
N LYS A 98 8.02 -9.37 5.02
CA LYS A 98 9.48 -9.56 5.12
C LYS A 98 10.18 -8.75 4.05
N LEU A 99 11.45 -8.40 4.29
CA LEU A 99 12.27 -7.74 3.28
C LEU A 99 12.45 -8.61 2.03
N SER A 100 12.48 -7.98 0.86
CA SER A 100 12.77 -8.60 -0.43
C SER A 100 14.21 -9.14 -0.50
N LYS A 101 15.14 -8.41 0.11
CA LYS A 101 16.57 -8.75 0.17
C LYS A 101 17.07 -8.66 1.62
N MET A 102 18.14 -9.40 1.91
CA MET A 102 18.78 -9.40 3.23
C MET A 102 17.84 -9.80 4.38
N ASN A 103 16.80 -10.59 4.11
CA ASN A 103 15.86 -11.00 5.15
C ASN A 103 16.51 -11.91 6.21
N MET A 104 17.49 -12.77 5.82
CA MET A 104 18.29 -13.60 6.73
C MET A 104 17.41 -14.33 7.78
N ALA A 105 16.43 -15.10 7.31
CA ALA A 105 15.44 -15.79 8.15
C ALA A 105 14.64 -14.85 9.10
N GLY A 106 14.49 -13.58 8.73
CA GLY A 106 13.76 -12.57 9.50
C GLY A 106 14.63 -11.61 10.31
N ALA A 107 15.90 -11.92 10.51
CA ALA A 107 16.83 -11.06 11.27
C ALA A 107 16.98 -9.68 10.61
N GLY A 108 17.15 -9.63 9.28
CA GLY A 108 17.22 -8.38 8.53
C GLY A 108 15.94 -7.55 8.64
N THR A 109 14.77 -8.21 8.58
CA THR A 109 13.48 -7.53 8.77
C THR A 109 13.37 -6.94 10.18
N ALA A 110 13.76 -7.67 11.22
CA ALA A 110 13.76 -7.18 12.60
C ALA A 110 14.71 -5.98 12.76
N MET A 111 15.90 -6.06 12.16
CA MET A 111 16.90 -5.00 12.20
C MET A 111 16.37 -3.72 11.54
N ILE A 112 15.78 -3.79 10.34
CA ILE A 112 15.28 -2.59 9.65
C ILE A 112 14.12 -1.96 10.42
N LYS A 113 13.20 -2.75 10.97
CA LYS A 113 12.12 -2.24 11.82
C LYS A 113 12.65 -1.53 13.07
N ALA A 114 13.72 -2.07 13.70
CA ALA A 114 14.37 -1.42 14.83
C ALA A 114 15.04 -0.09 14.43
N VAL A 115 15.71 -0.03 13.27
CA VAL A 115 16.29 1.20 12.73
C VAL A 115 15.22 2.24 12.41
N MET A 116 14.10 1.83 11.78
CA MET A 116 12.97 2.71 11.52
C MET A 116 12.46 3.34 12.83
N LYS A 117 12.21 2.52 13.85
CA LYS A 117 11.78 3.00 15.17
C LYS A 117 12.79 3.97 15.80
N LYS A 118 14.09 3.65 15.75
CA LYS A 118 15.15 4.52 16.28
C LYS A 118 15.23 5.87 15.56
N LYS A 119 14.90 5.89 14.27
CA LYS A 119 14.94 7.10 13.43
C LYS A 119 13.60 7.83 13.34
N ASN A 120 12.60 7.42 14.13
CA ASN A 120 11.23 7.93 14.09
C ASN A 120 10.60 7.87 12.68
N VAL A 121 10.91 6.82 11.93
CA VAL A 121 10.23 6.50 10.67
C VAL A 121 9.00 5.67 10.99
N ALA A 122 7.85 6.08 10.48
CA ALA A 122 6.58 5.41 10.70
C ALA A 122 6.64 3.92 10.27
N SER A 123 6.04 3.06 11.07
CA SER A 123 5.84 1.65 10.71
C SER A 123 4.89 1.51 9.52
N LEU A 124 4.90 0.36 8.86
CA LEU A 124 3.96 0.11 7.78
C LEU A 124 2.49 0.26 8.25
N GLY A 125 2.19 -0.16 9.50
CA GLY A 125 0.88 0.03 10.10
C GLY A 125 0.47 1.49 10.17
N GLU A 126 1.32 2.33 10.76
CA GLU A 126 1.07 3.78 10.86
C GLU A 126 0.96 4.45 9.49
N MET A 127 1.72 3.97 8.48
CA MET A 127 1.59 4.49 7.12
C MET A 127 0.24 4.16 6.48
N PHE A 128 -0.31 2.96 6.71
CA PHE A 128 -1.67 2.61 6.27
C PHE A 128 -2.72 3.47 6.96
N ASP A 129 -2.58 3.69 8.27
CA ASP A 129 -3.51 4.50 9.03
C ASP A 129 -3.49 5.97 8.54
N LEU A 130 -2.31 6.51 8.26
CA LEU A 130 -2.15 7.83 7.65
C LEU A 130 -2.74 7.89 6.24
N ALA A 131 -2.50 6.86 5.42
CA ALA A 131 -3.06 6.79 4.07
C ALA A 131 -4.60 6.81 4.10
N GLY A 132 -5.22 6.08 5.04
CA GLY A 132 -6.67 6.12 5.25
C GLY A 132 -7.19 7.50 5.64
N GLN A 133 -6.49 8.19 6.56
CA GLN A 133 -6.83 9.56 6.97
C GLN A 133 -6.70 10.57 5.82
N LEU A 134 -5.77 10.35 4.90
CA LEU A 134 -5.56 11.19 3.72
C LEU A 134 -6.49 10.82 2.55
N GLY A 135 -7.37 9.85 2.72
CA GLY A 135 -8.35 9.44 1.71
C GLY A 135 -7.77 8.63 0.55
N VAL A 136 -6.62 7.98 0.74
CA VAL A 136 -6.08 7.04 -0.24
C VAL A 136 -7.04 5.86 -0.40
N LYS A 137 -7.47 5.59 -1.62
CA LYS A 137 -8.34 4.45 -1.94
C LYS A 137 -7.51 3.20 -2.17
N ILE A 138 -7.94 2.08 -1.60
CA ILE A 138 -7.33 0.78 -1.83
C ILE A 138 -8.35 -0.14 -2.49
N ILE A 139 -7.96 -0.70 -3.64
CA ILE A 139 -8.75 -1.70 -4.37
C ILE A 139 -8.00 -3.03 -4.29
N ILE A 140 -8.66 -4.09 -3.85
CA ILE A 140 -8.12 -5.44 -3.83
C ILE A 140 -8.57 -6.18 -5.08
N CYS A 141 -7.63 -6.80 -5.77
CA CYS A 141 -7.92 -7.61 -6.94
C CYS A 141 -8.76 -8.85 -6.58
N GLU A 142 -9.99 -8.90 -7.08
CA GLU A 142 -10.92 -10.01 -6.87
C GLU A 142 -10.30 -11.36 -7.28
N MET A 143 -9.73 -11.44 -8.49
CA MET A 143 -9.07 -12.65 -8.99
C MET A 143 -7.95 -13.12 -8.05
N SER A 144 -7.17 -12.22 -7.49
CA SER A 144 -6.07 -12.59 -6.58
C SER A 144 -6.60 -13.11 -5.25
N MET A 145 -7.70 -12.56 -4.77
CA MET A 145 -8.39 -13.07 -3.57
C MET A 145 -8.88 -14.50 -3.81
N ASP A 146 -9.54 -14.74 -4.94
CA ASP A 146 -10.08 -16.05 -5.29
C ASP A 146 -8.97 -17.09 -5.43
N LEU A 147 -7.89 -16.77 -6.16
CA LEU A 147 -6.75 -17.66 -6.34
C LEU A 147 -6.06 -18.06 -5.02
N MET A 148 -5.96 -17.12 -4.09
CA MET A 148 -5.30 -17.33 -2.79
C MET A 148 -6.27 -17.80 -1.72
N GLY A 149 -7.56 -17.89 -2.03
CA GLY A 149 -8.61 -18.27 -1.08
C GLY A 149 -8.78 -17.26 0.05
N PHE A 150 -8.55 -15.98 -0.23
CA PHE A 150 -8.81 -14.90 0.73
C PHE A 150 -10.25 -14.44 0.61
N LYS A 151 -10.84 -14.08 1.74
CA LYS A 151 -12.17 -13.50 1.79
C LYS A 151 -12.10 -12.07 2.27
N PHE A 152 -13.01 -11.23 1.79
CA PHE A 152 -13.01 -9.80 2.12
C PHE A 152 -13.16 -9.56 3.62
N GLU A 153 -13.91 -10.41 4.31
CA GLU A 153 -14.13 -10.35 5.75
C GLU A 153 -12.85 -10.59 6.57
N GLU A 154 -11.78 -11.12 5.98
CA GLU A 154 -10.49 -11.26 6.64
C GLU A 154 -9.50 -10.10 6.38
N MET A 155 -9.95 -9.09 5.62
CA MET A 155 -9.14 -7.90 5.36
C MET A 155 -9.22 -6.89 6.51
N ILE A 156 -8.23 -6.00 6.56
CA ILE A 156 -8.18 -4.89 7.53
C ILE A 156 -9.40 -3.98 7.39
N ASP A 157 -9.78 -3.35 8.49
CA ASP A 157 -10.76 -2.26 8.46
C ASP A 157 -10.02 -0.99 8.02
N TYR A 158 -10.21 -0.65 6.74
CA TYR A 158 -9.54 0.50 6.12
C TYR A 158 -10.56 1.37 5.40
N PRO A 159 -10.59 2.69 5.66
CA PRO A 159 -11.49 3.61 4.96
C PRO A 159 -11.22 3.60 3.46
N GLY A 160 -12.25 3.35 2.65
CA GLY A 160 -12.09 3.31 1.19
C GLY A 160 -11.47 2.01 0.65
N LEU A 161 -11.49 0.92 1.43
CA LEU A 161 -11.17 -0.42 0.95
C LEU A 161 -12.33 -0.97 0.12
N SER A 162 -12.01 -1.48 -1.06
CA SER A 162 -12.99 -2.09 -1.96
C SER A 162 -12.40 -3.26 -2.73
N ILE A 163 -13.27 -4.08 -3.32
CA ILE A 163 -12.87 -5.13 -4.26
C ILE A 163 -13.07 -4.61 -5.67
N GLY A 164 -12.19 -4.97 -6.58
CA GLY A 164 -12.34 -4.63 -7.99
C GLY A 164 -11.51 -5.51 -8.91
N GLY A 165 -11.91 -5.53 -10.16
CA GLY A 165 -11.17 -6.19 -11.23
C GLY A 165 -10.14 -5.26 -11.89
N VAL A 166 -9.35 -5.82 -12.81
CA VAL A 166 -8.37 -5.06 -13.60
C VAL A 166 -9.02 -3.91 -14.39
N ALA A 167 -10.27 -4.08 -14.84
CA ALA A 167 -10.99 -3.04 -15.58
C ALA A 167 -11.25 -1.80 -14.72
N THR A 168 -11.58 -2.00 -13.44
CA THR A 168 -11.73 -0.90 -12.46
C THR A 168 -10.42 -0.14 -12.31
N PHE A 169 -9.30 -0.85 -12.14
CA PHE A 169 -7.99 -0.22 -12.06
C PHE A 169 -7.61 0.54 -13.34
N LEU A 170 -7.86 -0.05 -14.52
CA LEU A 170 -7.53 0.59 -15.80
C LEU A 170 -8.35 1.87 -16.05
N ALA A 171 -9.60 1.91 -15.60
CA ALA A 171 -10.40 3.12 -15.65
C ALA A 171 -9.77 4.25 -14.81
N ASP A 172 -9.35 3.94 -13.58
CA ASP A 172 -8.62 4.87 -12.72
C ASP A 172 -7.26 5.28 -13.30
N ALA A 173 -6.50 4.31 -13.83
CA ALA A 173 -5.19 4.54 -14.43
C ALA A 173 -5.27 5.43 -15.67
N GLY A 174 -6.30 5.23 -16.53
CA GLY A 174 -6.52 6.04 -17.72
C GLY A 174 -6.73 7.53 -17.44
N GLU A 175 -7.19 7.85 -16.22
CA GLU A 175 -7.37 9.23 -15.76
C GLU A 175 -6.19 9.78 -14.95
N SER A 176 -5.19 8.96 -14.68
CA SER A 176 -4.09 9.30 -13.76
C SER A 176 -2.93 9.95 -14.48
N ALA A 177 -2.42 11.04 -13.88
CA ALA A 177 -1.21 11.72 -14.35
C ALA A 177 0.06 10.91 -14.01
N VAL A 178 0.00 10.06 -12.98
CA VAL A 178 1.10 9.19 -12.55
C VAL A 178 0.60 7.77 -12.41
N GLN A 179 1.30 6.84 -13.02
CA GLN A 179 1.02 5.41 -12.94
C GLN A 179 2.28 4.66 -12.53
N LEU A 180 2.18 3.80 -11.50
CA LEU A 180 3.31 3.06 -10.96
C LEU A 180 2.97 1.56 -10.83
N PHE A 181 4.01 0.73 -10.90
CA PHE A 181 3.94 -0.70 -10.64
C PHE A 181 5.07 -1.09 -9.68
N ILE A 182 4.74 -1.66 -8.49
CA ILE A 182 5.67 -1.96 -7.40
C ILE A 182 5.56 -3.42 -6.95
#